data_aff9ca24389a16bdba1c2586d83ed15a
#
_entry.id   aff9ca24389a16bdba1c2586d83ed15a
#
_cell.length_a   1.000
_cell.length_b   1.000
_cell.length_c   1.000
_cell.angle_alpha   90.00
_cell.angle_beta   90.00
_cell.angle_gamma   90.00
#
_symmetry.space_group_name_H-M   'P 1'
#
loop_
_entity.id
_entity.type
_entity.pdbx_description
1 polymer ?
#
loop_
_entity_poly.entity_id
_entity_poly.type
_entity_poly.pdbx_seq_one_letter_code
_entity_poly.pdbx_strand_id
1 'polypeptide(L)'
;MKETPLVIRRCPILVFLAFILVVLAAPTASAREGSGFPPAGVLKILNARCTRCHGGQYPSAGMSFESKATLASLAGRPSGEKPELKIIDPADPDRSYLLAKVRGEEGIAGKRMPLDGDPLPASEIAVLSDWARSLKGTPPAASTGAPAAVAKPPFWGVSLVNLPTTTGIDAGRFLFRVSHRFSASVSTGYDAFYGFDSPAFVLIGFGYGLTDRLSLTLDRANIFQELDAGVHFVVAEEDESLPFSLAVHAGIGLATEKLPDRGRFDGKNIKMHFEASFVRQVSERLSFLIVPAYAANTNHWADDRDGTFSIGVGGRYMIFEDMSLIAEWVPVLAGYKDRGNGWAFGLEKKIGGHVFQIFVLNSGGLTPAQYLPGGDLLLKNGDFRIGFNIYRRF
;
A
#
# COMPACT_ATOMS: atom_id res chain seq x y z
N MET A 1 -27.08 50.86 5.70
CA MET A 1 -26.75 49.77 6.59
C MET A 1 -26.77 48.50 5.77
N LYS A 2 -25.62 47.95 5.39
CA LYS A 2 -25.52 46.65 4.73
C LYS A 2 -25.05 45.65 5.75
N GLU A 3 -25.87 44.67 6.05
CA GLU A 3 -25.53 43.57 6.97
C GLU A 3 -24.50 42.67 6.29
N THR A 4 -23.35 42.50 6.92
CA THR A 4 -22.29 41.57 6.50
C THR A 4 -22.65 40.19 7.07
N PRO A 5 -22.71 39.09 6.27
CA PRO A 5 -22.99 37.77 6.82
C PRO A 5 -21.81 37.26 7.64
N LEU A 6 -22.14 36.77 8.83
CA LEU A 6 -21.23 36.16 9.79
C LEU A 6 -20.68 34.84 9.20
N VAL A 7 -19.48 34.88 8.63
CA VAL A 7 -18.76 33.64 8.19
C VAL A 7 -18.23 32.97 9.44
N ILE A 8 -18.91 31.90 9.88
CA ILE A 8 -18.43 31.02 10.96
C ILE A 8 -17.18 30.30 10.46
N ARG A 9 -16.01 30.85 10.79
CA ARG A 9 -14.70 30.18 10.64
C ARG A 9 -14.65 28.99 11.62
N ARG A 10 -15.17 27.83 11.22
CA ARG A 10 -14.98 26.58 11.97
C ARG A 10 -13.51 26.19 11.87
N CYS A 11 -12.86 26.15 13.03
CA CYS A 11 -11.44 25.82 13.16
C CYS A 11 -11.20 24.37 12.70
N PRO A 12 -10.47 24.11 11.61
CA PRO A 12 -10.24 22.75 11.09
C PRO A 12 -9.50 21.84 12.07
N ILE A 13 -8.78 22.43 13.03
CA ILE A 13 -8.06 21.70 14.10
C ILE A 13 -9.00 20.94 15.03
N LEU A 14 -10.20 21.47 15.33
CA LEU A 14 -11.19 20.80 16.18
C LEU A 14 -11.80 19.57 15.51
N VAL A 15 -12.02 19.60 14.21
CA VAL A 15 -12.52 18.45 13.43
C VAL A 15 -11.45 17.36 13.35
N PHE A 16 -10.19 17.75 13.20
CA PHE A 16 -9.04 16.83 13.15
C PHE A 16 -8.80 16.14 14.50
N LEU A 17 -8.86 16.88 15.61
CA LEU A 17 -8.71 16.33 16.97
C LEU A 17 -9.89 15.39 17.34
N ALA A 18 -11.12 15.71 16.94
CA ALA A 18 -12.26 14.86 17.16
C ALA A 18 -12.17 13.53 16.37
N PHE A 19 -11.59 13.56 15.16
CA PHE A 19 -11.40 12.36 14.35
C PHE A 19 -10.31 11.43 14.93
N ILE A 20 -9.21 11.97 15.44
CA ILE A 20 -8.16 11.19 16.14
C ILE A 20 -8.74 10.52 17.39
N LEU A 21 -9.58 11.20 18.17
CA LEU A 21 -10.23 10.64 19.36
C LEU A 21 -11.19 9.50 19.05
N VAL A 22 -11.93 9.55 17.94
CA VAL A 22 -12.84 8.49 17.51
C VAL A 22 -12.08 7.24 17.05
N VAL A 23 -10.92 7.42 16.39
CA VAL A 23 -10.07 6.29 15.94
C VAL A 23 -9.42 5.55 17.12
N LEU A 24 -9.09 6.26 18.21
CA LEU A 24 -8.49 5.66 19.42
C LEU A 24 -9.51 4.91 20.32
N ALA A 25 -10.81 5.08 20.09
CA ALA A 25 -11.88 4.48 20.90
C ALA A 25 -12.48 3.17 20.33
N ALA A 26 -11.89 2.61 19.26
CA ALA A 26 -12.39 1.36 18.68
C ALA A 26 -12.14 0.16 19.64
N PRO A 27 -13.17 -0.66 19.95
CA PRO A 27 -13.01 -1.78 20.87
C PRO A 27 -12.15 -2.89 20.27
N THR A 28 -11.12 -3.32 21.01
CA THR A 28 -10.33 -4.50 20.69
C THR A 28 -11.17 -5.76 20.92
N ALA A 29 -11.56 -6.45 19.84
CA ALA A 29 -12.21 -7.75 19.94
C ALA A 29 -11.21 -8.80 20.42
N SER A 30 -11.40 -9.30 21.64
CA SER A 30 -10.61 -10.40 22.19
C SER A 30 -11.04 -11.72 21.58
N ALA A 31 -10.18 -12.32 20.76
CA ALA A 31 -10.38 -13.66 20.22
C ALA A 31 -10.18 -14.71 21.32
N ARG A 32 -11.15 -15.60 21.52
CA ARG A 32 -11.06 -16.75 22.45
C ARG A 32 -10.03 -17.75 21.93
N GLU A 33 -9.05 -18.08 22.77
CA GLU A 33 -8.06 -19.13 22.51
C GLU A 33 -8.71 -20.52 22.53
N GLY A 34 -8.70 -21.18 21.38
CA GLY A 34 -9.03 -22.60 21.22
C GLY A 34 -7.75 -23.44 21.15
N SER A 35 -7.81 -24.64 21.75
CA SER A 35 -6.71 -25.58 22.00
C SER A 35 -5.81 -25.90 20.79
N GLY A 36 -4.50 -25.66 20.95
CA GLY A 36 -3.42 -26.60 20.59
C GLY A 36 -3.07 -26.92 19.14
N PHE A 37 -3.48 -26.21 18.11
CA PHE A 37 -3.03 -26.44 16.73
C PHE A 37 -2.55 -25.14 16.07
N PRO A 38 -1.36 -25.06 15.45
CA PRO A 38 -0.21 -25.98 15.54
C PRO A 38 0.62 -25.79 16.82
N PRO A 39 1.56 -26.70 17.14
CA PRO A 39 2.45 -26.57 18.29
C PRO A 39 3.25 -25.28 18.28
N ALA A 40 3.53 -24.70 19.44
CA ALA A 40 4.28 -23.44 19.58
C ALA A 40 5.64 -23.46 18.85
N GLY A 41 6.31 -24.60 18.80
CA GLY A 41 7.57 -24.77 18.05
C GLY A 41 7.40 -24.57 16.55
N VAL A 42 6.30 -25.06 15.96
CA VAL A 42 5.97 -24.87 14.54
C VAL A 42 5.69 -23.42 14.25
N LEU A 43 4.86 -22.75 15.05
CA LEU A 43 4.58 -21.32 14.91
C LEU A 43 5.85 -20.47 14.98
N LYS A 44 6.77 -20.81 15.89
CA LYS A 44 8.06 -20.11 16.01
C LYS A 44 8.88 -20.20 14.73
N ILE A 45 8.96 -21.39 14.11
CA ILE A 45 9.68 -21.60 12.84
C ILE A 45 8.99 -20.84 11.71
N LEU A 46 7.67 -21.00 11.56
CA LEU A 46 6.91 -20.34 10.51
C LEU A 46 7.02 -18.81 10.60
N ASN A 47 6.89 -18.24 11.80
CA ASN A 47 7.03 -16.81 12.03
C ASN A 47 8.44 -16.30 11.73
N ALA A 48 9.48 -17.06 12.07
CA ALA A 48 10.85 -16.63 11.83
C ALA A 48 11.31 -16.78 10.37
N ARG A 49 10.77 -17.76 9.64
CA ARG A 49 11.27 -18.17 8.32
C ARG A 49 10.32 -17.96 7.15
N CYS A 50 9.01 -17.93 7.40
CA CYS A 50 8.00 -18.01 6.33
C CYS A 50 7.08 -16.80 6.27
N THR A 51 6.62 -16.24 7.39
CA THR A 51 5.62 -15.17 7.45
C THR A 51 6.08 -13.87 6.83
N ARG A 52 7.40 -13.65 6.69
CA ARG A 52 7.92 -12.49 5.95
C ARG A 52 7.36 -12.37 4.53
N CYS A 53 7.12 -13.51 3.87
CA CYS A 53 6.55 -13.57 2.52
C CYS A 53 5.14 -14.18 2.51
N HIS A 54 4.87 -15.10 3.44
CA HIS A 54 3.61 -15.81 3.58
C HIS A 54 2.83 -15.35 4.82
N GLY A 55 2.74 -14.05 5.04
CA GLY A 55 2.01 -13.38 6.09
C GLY A 55 1.42 -12.06 5.62
N GLY A 56 0.70 -11.37 6.52
CA GLY A 56 0.02 -10.12 6.24
C GLY A 56 -1.26 -10.29 5.42
N GLN A 57 -1.86 -9.17 5.10
CA GLN A 57 -3.13 -9.10 4.37
C GLN A 57 -3.08 -9.82 3.01
N TYR A 58 -1.91 -9.83 2.36
CA TYR A 58 -1.74 -10.39 1.01
C TYR A 58 -0.51 -11.31 0.91
N PRO A 59 -0.59 -12.50 1.52
CA PRO A 59 0.54 -13.42 1.56
C PRO A 59 0.90 -13.96 0.17
N SER A 60 2.19 -14.21 -0.06
CA SER A 60 2.67 -14.80 -1.31
C SER A 60 1.97 -16.12 -1.62
N ALA A 61 1.60 -16.32 -2.89
CA ALA A 61 0.82 -17.47 -3.37
C ALA A 61 -0.52 -17.69 -2.63
N GLY A 62 -1.09 -16.65 -2.00
CA GLY A 62 -2.33 -16.76 -1.24
C GLY A 62 -2.25 -17.71 -0.04
N MET A 63 -1.05 -17.91 0.53
CA MET A 63 -0.80 -18.79 1.68
C MET A 63 -0.31 -17.99 2.87
N SER A 64 -1.11 -17.87 3.93
CA SER A 64 -0.70 -17.27 5.20
C SER A 64 -0.31 -18.34 6.22
N PHE A 65 0.83 -18.11 6.88
CA PHE A 65 1.33 -18.96 7.96
C PHE A 65 1.24 -18.27 9.35
N GLU A 66 0.52 -17.15 9.46
CA GLU A 66 0.51 -16.33 10.69
C GLU A 66 -0.46 -16.83 11.75
N SER A 67 -1.57 -17.44 11.36
CA SER A 67 -2.60 -17.87 12.31
C SER A 67 -2.88 -19.36 12.27
N LYS A 68 -3.38 -19.89 13.40
CA LYS A 68 -3.83 -21.27 13.49
C LYS A 68 -4.93 -21.59 12.47
N ALA A 69 -5.84 -20.65 12.23
CA ALA A 69 -6.95 -20.82 11.30
C ALA A 69 -6.44 -20.89 9.83
N THR A 70 -5.52 -20.01 9.45
CA THR A 70 -4.94 -20.03 8.11
C THR A 70 -4.11 -21.28 7.86
N LEU A 71 -3.36 -21.76 8.86
CA LEU A 71 -2.60 -23.01 8.76
C LEU A 71 -3.51 -24.23 8.63
N ALA A 72 -4.63 -24.27 9.36
CA ALA A 72 -5.63 -25.33 9.23
C ALA A 72 -6.20 -25.40 7.82
N SER A 73 -6.39 -24.25 7.15
CA SER A 73 -6.92 -24.18 5.80
C SER A 73 -5.95 -24.70 4.72
N LEU A 74 -4.67 -24.87 5.04
CA LEU A 74 -3.66 -25.41 4.11
C LEU A 74 -3.63 -26.95 4.09
N ALA A 75 -4.18 -27.59 5.13
CA ALA A 75 -4.27 -29.04 5.21
C ALA A 75 -5.27 -29.60 4.16
N GLY A 76 -4.79 -30.49 3.30
CA GLY A 76 -5.57 -31.08 2.22
C GLY A 76 -5.77 -30.17 1.00
N ARG A 77 -5.36 -28.91 1.03
CA ARG A 77 -5.47 -27.97 -0.08
C ARG A 77 -4.44 -28.27 -1.19
N PRO A 78 -4.85 -28.37 -2.47
CA PRO A 78 -3.92 -28.51 -3.60
C PRO A 78 -2.95 -27.33 -3.68
N SER A 79 -1.70 -27.60 -4.07
CA SER A 79 -0.73 -26.55 -4.37
C SER A 79 -1.09 -25.83 -5.68
N GLY A 80 -1.00 -24.51 -5.71
CA GLY A 80 -1.19 -23.73 -6.94
C GLY A 80 -0.08 -23.95 -7.98
N GLU A 81 1.14 -24.33 -7.54
CA GLU A 81 2.29 -24.61 -8.41
C GLU A 81 2.27 -26.06 -8.94
N LYS A 82 1.77 -27.00 -8.13
CA LYS A 82 1.69 -28.43 -8.42
C LYS A 82 0.36 -28.99 -7.91
N PRO A 83 -0.73 -28.86 -8.68
CA PRO A 83 -2.08 -29.22 -8.23
C PRO A 83 -2.26 -30.71 -7.85
N GLU A 84 -1.37 -31.57 -8.33
CA GLU A 84 -1.31 -33.00 -7.99
C GLU A 84 -0.77 -33.26 -6.57
N LEU A 85 -0.14 -32.25 -5.94
CA LEU A 85 0.36 -32.30 -4.57
C LEU A 85 -0.46 -31.36 -3.68
N LYS A 86 -0.64 -31.73 -2.44
CA LYS A 86 -1.27 -30.88 -1.44
C LYS A 86 -0.22 -30.04 -0.71
N ILE A 87 -0.57 -28.84 -0.30
CA ILE A 87 0.33 -27.97 0.47
C ILE A 87 0.78 -28.67 1.74
N ILE A 88 -0.17 -29.20 2.53
CA ILE A 88 0.04 -30.15 3.60
C ILE A 88 -0.88 -31.33 3.33
N ASP A 89 -0.33 -32.52 3.19
CA ASP A 89 -1.12 -33.74 2.94
C ASP A 89 -1.35 -34.55 4.24
N PRO A 90 -2.55 -34.49 4.85
CA PRO A 90 -2.83 -35.28 6.06
C PRO A 90 -2.88 -36.80 5.80
N ALA A 91 -3.10 -37.23 4.55
CA ALA A 91 -3.13 -38.65 4.19
C ALA A 91 -1.72 -39.21 4.00
N ASP A 92 -0.83 -38.43 3.36
CA ASP A 92 0.59 -38.77 3.15
C ASP A 92 1.47 -37.56 3.51
N PRO A 93 1.74 -37.34 4.79
CA PRO A 93 2.42 -36.14 5.27
C PRO A 93 3.80 -35.91 4.65
N ASP A 94 4.52 -36.98 4.30
CA ASP A 94 5.86 -36.86 3.71
C ASP A 94 5.83 -36.36 2.24
N ARG A 95 4.66 -36.45 1.59
CA ARG A 95 4.39 -35.86 0.25
C ARG A 95 3.83 -34.44 0.30
N SER A 96 3.80 -33.82 1.48
CA SER A 96 3.38 -32.41 1.58
C SER A 96 4.30 -31.51 0.78
N TYR A 97 3.74 -30.72 -0.13
CA TYR A 97 4.51 -29.81 -1.00
C TYR A 97 5.28 -28.76 -0.20
N LEU A 98 4.77 -28.34 0.97
CA LEU A 98 5.50 -27.52 1.92
C LEU A 98 6.86 -28.14 2.31
N LEU A 99 6.88 -29.45 2.60
CA LEU A 99 8.12 -30.14 2.97
C LEU A 99 9.07 -30.27 1.78
N ALA A 100 8.55 -30.60 0.61
CA ALA A 100 9.34 -30.65 -0.63
C ALA A 100 10.02 -29.28 -0.91
N LYS A 101 9.28 -28.18 -0.74
CA LYS A 101 9.81 -26.81 -0.94
C LYS A 101 10.91 -26.44 0.07
N VAL A 102 10.76 -26.77 1.35
CA VAL A 102 11.80 -26.41 2.35
C VAL A 102 13.01 -27.33 2.30
N ARG A 103 12.85 -28.58 1.84
CA ARG A 103 13.96 -29.52 1.60
C ARG A 103 14.70 -29.25 0.29
N GLY A 104 14.04 -28.57 -0.67
CA GLY A 104 14.61 -28.34 -1.99
C GLY A 104 14.67 -29.64 -2.82
N GLU A 105 13.63 -30.47 -2.74
CA GLU A 105 13.55 -31.76 -3.47
C GLU A 105 13.50 -31.54 -4.98
N GLU A 106 13.95 -32.52 -5.73
CA GLU A 106 13.84 -32.50 -7.20
C GLU A 106 12.37 -32.42 -7.62
N GLY A 107 12.11 -31.69 -8.69
CA GLY A 107 10.76 -31.53 -9.25
C GLY A 107 9.88 -30.50 -8.57
N ILE A 108 10.34 -29.71 -7.59
CA ILE A 108 9.61 -28.55 -7.14
C ILE A 108 9.52 -27.49 -8.24
N ALA A 109 8.44 -26.74 -8.32
CA ALA A 109 8.35 -25.58 -9.20
C ALA A 109 9.13 -24.41 -8.62
N GLY A 110 9.94 -23.73 -9.43
CA GLY A 110 10.75 -22.61 -8.99
C GLY A 110 11.87 -23.00 -8.01
N LYS A 111 12.13 -22.14 -7.03
CA LYS A 111 13.26 -22.30 -6.08
C LYS A 111 12.81 -22.89 -4.74
N ARG A 112 13.79 -23.42 -4.00
CA ARG A 112 13.64 -23.85 -2.60
C ARG A 112 13.17 -22.68 -1.72
N MET A 113 12.43 -22.98 -0.67
CA MET A 113 12.04 -22.02 0.38
C MET A 113 12.89 -22.17 1.65
N PRO A 114 13.17 -21.07 2.37
CA PRO A 114 12.88 -19.67 2.04
C PRO A 114 13.65 -19.19 0.80
N LEU A 115 12.99 -18.34 -0.03
CA LEU A 115 13.52 -17.94 -1.34
C LEU A 115 14.87 -17.20 -1.24
N ASP A 116 14.98 -16.26 -0.30
CA ASP A 116 16.14 -15.37 -0.12
C ASP A 116 16.85 -15.65 1.22
N GLY A 117 16.67 -16.83 1.79
CA GLY A 117 17.22 -17.22 3.08
C GLY A 117 18.07 -18.49 3.02
N ASP A 118 18.82 -18.70 4.10
CA ASP A 118 19.55 -19.95 4.30
C ASP A 118 18.58 -21.15 4.34
N PRO A 119 19.05 -22.36 3.94
CA PRO A 119 18.30 -23.58 4.13
C PRO A 119 17.84 -23.74 5.59
N LEU A 120 16.62 -24.25 5.79
CA LEU A 120 16.22 -24.63 7.14
C LEU A 120 17.16 -25.70 7.69
N PRO A 121 17.60 -25.59 8.96
CA PRO A 121 18.32 -26.66 9.64
C PRO A 121 17.49 -27.95 9.66
N ALA A 122 18.14 -29.10 9.63
CA ALA A 122 17.46 -30.40 9.68
C ALA A 122 16.52 -30.53 10.89
N SER A 123 16.85 -29.90 12.02
CA SER A 123 16.02 -29.86 13.23
C SER A 123 14.70 -29.09 13.01
N GLU A 124 14.73 -27.97 12.29
CA GLU A 124 13.52 -27.21 11.96
C GLU A 124 12.65 -27.99 10.95
N ILE A 125 13.27 -28.63 9.96
CA ILE A 125 12.56 -29.48 9.00
C ILE A 125 11.90 -30.69 9.71
N ALA A 126 12.58 -31.31 10.68
CA ALA A 126 12.02 -32.40 11.46
C ALA A 126 10.76 -31.96 12.23
N VAL A 127 10.79 -30.80 12.90
CA VAL A 127 9.63 -30.23 13.61
C VAL A 127 8.44 -30.00 12.66
N LEU A 128 8.68 -29.46 11.46
CA LEU A 128 7.63 -29.29 10.44
C LEU A 128 7.10 -30.63 9.92
N SER A 129 7.98 -31.63 9.74
CA SER A 129 7.59 -32.98 9.29
C SER A 129 6.75 -33.70 10.35
N ASP A 130 7.15 -33.61 11.63
CA ASP A 130 6.40 -34.22 12.74
C ASP A 130 5.03 -33.54 12.90
N TRP A 131 4.96 -32.23 12.74
CA TRP A 131 3.68 -31.54 12.70
C TRP A 131 2.79 -32.02 11.55
N ALA A 132 3.31 -32.09 10.32
CA ALA A 132 2.53 -32.61 9.17
C ALA A 132 2.03 -34.04 9.46
N ARG A 133 2.86 -34.91 10.07
CA ARG A 133 2.48 -36.27 10.48
C ARG A 133 1.43 -36.28 11.58
N SER A 134 1.44 -35.33 12.50
CA SER A 134 0.42 -35.23 13.57
C SER A 134 -0.98 -34.91 13.01
N LEU A 135 -1.07 -34.45 11.77
CA LEU A 135 -2.34 -34.20 11.07
C LEU A 135 -2.91 -35.45 10.40
N LYS A 136 -2.20 -36.59 10.43
CA LYS A 136 -2.65 -37.85 9.82
C LYS A 136 -3.99 -38.29 10.43
N GLY A 137 -4.98 -38.51 9.58
CA GLY A 137 -6.32 -38.90 10.01
C GLY A 137 -7.20 -37.75 10.50
N THR A 138 -6.68 -36.53 10.57
CA THR A 138 -7.52 -35.35 10.78
C THR A 138 -8.31 -35.11 9.50
N PRO A 139 -9.65 -35.12 9.51
CA PRO A 139 -10.41 -34.75 8.33
C PRO A 139 -9.91 -33.38 7.86
N PRO A 140 -9.76 -33.16 6.54
CA PRO A 140 -9.56 -31.81 6.02
C PRO A 140 -10.60 -30.93 6.69
N ALA A 141 -10.18 -29.81 7.28
CA ALA A 141 -11.13 -28.88 7.88
C ALA A 141 -12.27 -28.74 6.88
N ALA A 142 -13.47 -29.18 7.28
CA ALA A 142 -14.62 -29.19 6.37
C ALA A 142 -14.65 -27.80 5.76
N SER A 143 -14.48 -27.73 4.45
CA SER A 143 -14.58 -26.50 3.72
C SER A 143 -16.06 -26.06 3.79
N THR A 144 -16.43 -25.43 4.91
CA THR A 144 -17.59 -24.56 4.95
C THR A 144 -17.22 -23.34 4.09
N GLY A 145 -17.41 -23.52 2.78
CA GLY A 145 -16.88 -22.64 1.75
C GLY A 145 -15.36 -22.85 1.57
N ALA A 146 -14.89 -23.17 0.34
CA ALA A 146 -13.47 -23.02 0.04
C ALA A 146 -13.04 -21.68 0.64
N PRO A 147 -11.92 -21.57 1.45
CA PRO A 147 -11.47 -20.29 1.89
C PRO A 147 -11.43 -19.45 0.63
N ALA A 148 -12.24 -18.39 0.60
CA ALA A 148 -12.39 -17.56 -0.59
C ALA A 148 -10.95 -17.31 -1.00
N ALA A 149 -10.56 -17.70 -2.21
CA ALA A 149 -9.18 -17.61 -2.68
C ALA A 149 -8.74 -16.23 -2.26
N VAL A 150 -7.70 -16.12 -1.38
CA VAL A 150 -7.36 -14.84 -0.73
C VAL A 150 -7.38 -13.82 -1.83
N ALA A 151 -8.41 -12.98 -1.82
CA ALA A 151 -8.73 -12.15 -2.97
C ALA A 151 -7.46 -11.37 -3.29
N LYS A 152 -7.00 -11.45 -4.54
CA LYS A 152 -5.78 -10.71 -4.93
C LYS A 152 -6.03 -9.25 -4.54
N PRO A 153 -5.07 -8.60 -3.86
CA PRO A 153 -5.32 -7.24 -3.41
C PRO A 153 -5.72 -6.36 -4.59
N PRO A 154 -6.72 -5.49 -4.43
CA PRO A 154 -7.10 -4.56 -5.48
C PRO A 154 -5.90 -3.71 -5.94
N PHE A 155 -4.96 -3.41 -5.04
CA PHE A 155 -3.70 -2.71 -5.32
C PHE A 155 -2.55 -3.34 -4.55
N TRP A 156 -1.31 -3.29 -5.09
CA TRP A 156 -0.12 -3.81 -4.40
C TRP A 156 0.61 -2.75 -3.58
N GLY A 157 0.61 -1.50 -4.08
CA GLY A 157 1.21 -0.36 -3.40
C GLY A 157 0.26 0.31 -2.43
N VAL A 158 0.80 1.01 -1.43
CA VAL A 158 0.05 1.92 -0.56
C VAL A 158 -0.49 3.14 -1.31
N SER A 159 0.07 3.41 -2.48
CA SER A 159 -0.44 4.41 -3.44
C SER A 159 -0.50 3.81 -4.83
N LEU A 160 -1.43 4.28 -5.66
CA LEU A 160 -1.50 3.95 -7.09
C LEU A 160 -0.27 4.53 -7.78
N VAL A 161 -0.23 5.80 -8.12
CA VAL A 161 1.00 6.55 -8.40
C VAL A 161 1.19 7.60 -7.30
N ASN A 162 0.22 8.49 -7.13
CA ASN A 162 0.13 9.47 -6.06
C ASN A 162 -1.04 9.17 -5.11
N LEU A 163 -2.22 8.81 -5.66
CA LEU A 163 -3.45 8.59 -4.90
C LEU A 163 -3.31 7.43 -3.91
N PRO A 164 -3.65 7.61 -2.62
CA PRO A 164 -3.61 6.53 -1.64
C PRO A 164 -4.62 5.45 -1.98
N THR A 165 -4.23 4.19 -1.77
CA THR A 165 -5.10 3.02 -1.94
C THR A 165 -5.69 2.59 -0.60
N THR A 166 -6.48 1.51 -0.59
CA THR A 166 -6.91 0.86 0.66
C THR A 166 -5.88 -0.12 1.21
N THR A 167 -4.75 -0.29 0.55
CA THR A 167 -3.68 -1.17 1.01
C THR A 167 -2.90 -0.52 2.14
N GLY A 168 -3.05 -1.02 3.37
CA GLY A 168 -2.31 -0.59 4.55
C GLY A 168 -0.92 -1.23 4.66
N ILE A 169 -0.28 -1.00 5.80
CA ILE A 169 0.94 -1.67 6.23
C ILE A 169 0.53 -2.61 7.36
N ASP A 170 0.82 -3.91 7.21
CA ASP A 170 0.44 -4.95 8.17
C ASP A 170 1.02 -4.66 9.57
N ALA A 171 0.35 -5.12 10.61
CA ALA A 171 0.76 -4.94 12.01
C ALA A 171 2.22 -5.38 12.25
N GLY A 172 3.02 -4.51 12.87
CA GLY A 172 4.41 -4.78 13.18
C GLY A 172 5.37 -4.74 11.98
N ARG A 173 4.90 -4.40 10.78
CA ARG A 173 5.71 -4.32 9.56
C ARG A 173 6.17 -2.89 9.29
N PHE A 174 7.33 -2.79 8.67
CA PHE A 174 7.86 -1.54 8.15
C PHE A 174 7.70 -1.44 6.64
N LEU A 175 7.44 -0.24 6.17
CA LEU A 175 7.49 0.14 4.76
C LEU A 175 8.61 1.16 4.57
N PHE A 176 9.43 0.97 3.57
CA PHE A 176 10.32 1.98 3.01
C PHE A 176 9.83 2.34 1.61
N ARG A 177 9.77 3.64 1.29
CA ARG A 177 9.43 4.10 -0.05
C ARG A 177 10.41 5.14 -0.58
N VAL A 178 10.65 5.07 -1.87
CA VAL A 178 11.31 6.12 -2.65
C VAL A 178 10.40 6.48 -3.79
N SER A 179 10.10 7.77 -3.94
CA SER A 179 9.40 8.30 -5.10
C SER A 179 10.31 9.28 -5.80
N HIS A 180 10.42 9.15 -7.11
CA HIS A 180 11.30 9.97 -7.94
C HIS A 180 10.55 10.50 -9.15
N ARG A 181 10.74 11.78 -9.48
CA ARG A 181 10.24 12.45 -10.68
C ARG A 181 11.38 13.21 -11.30
N PHE A 182 11.66 12.99 -12.58
CA PHE A 182 12.58 13.85 -13.33
C PHE A 182 11.94 15.22 -13.50
N SER A 183 12.66 16.30 -13.27
CA SER A 183 12.06 17.65 -13.23
C SER A 183 11.73 18.19 -14.62
N ALA A 184 12.54 17.88 -15.63
CA ALA A 184 12.30 18.33 -17.00
C ALA A 184 11.25 17.47 -17.71
N SER A 185 10.60 18.08 -18.70
CA SER A 185 9.68 17.39 -19.61
C SER A 185 10.44 16.52 -20.61
N VAL A 186 9.82 15.41 -21.03
CA VAL A 186 10.31 14.61 -22.16
C VAL A 186 10.39 15.41 -23.43
N SER A 187 9.55 16.47 -23.59
CA SER A 187 9.56 17.38 -24.75
C SER A 187 10.87 18.20 -24.88
N THR A 188 11.71 18.27 -23.84
CA THR A 188 13.05 18.88 -23.94
C THR A 188 13.98 18.13 -24.91
N GLY A 189 13.61 16.90 -25.29
CA GLY A 189 14.32 16.12 -26.27
C GLY A 189 15.73 15.74 -25.83
N TYR A 190 16.63 15.65 -26.81
CA TYR A 190 17.99 15.18 -26.56
C TYR A 190 18.83 16.13 -25.70
N ASP A 191 18.50 17.43 -25.65
CA ASP A 191 19.27 18.43 -24.88
C ASP A 191 19.26 18.17 -23.36
N ALA A 192 18.22 17.47 -22.85
CA ALA A 192 18.17 16.99 -21.48
C ALA A 192 17.97 15.47 -21.45
N PHE A 193 18.40 14.76 -22.50
CA PHE A 193 18.20 13.33 -22.69
C PHE A 193 16.78 12.89 -22.31
N TYR A 194 15.77 13.54 -22.92
CA TYR A 194 14.35 13.29 -22.66
C TYR A 194 13.94 13.45 -21.19
N GLY A 195 14.60 14.34 -20.49
CA GLY A 195 14.38 14.65 -19.07
C GLY A 195 15.27 13.88 -18.09
N PHE A 196 15.98 12.83 -18.51
CA PHE A 196 16.81 12.02 -17.61
C PHE A 196 18.02 12.78 -17.04
N ASP A 197 18.60 13.75 -17.78
CA ASP A 197 19.72 14.58 -17.31
C ASP A 197 19.28 15.79 -16.49
N SER A 198 18.01 15.81 -16.02
CA SER A 198 17.47 16.89 -15.21
C SER A 198 17.60 16.61 -13.70
N PRO A 199 17.56 17.65 -12.85
CA PRO A 199 17.38 17.46 -11.41
C PRO A 199 16.15 16.61 -11.10
N ALA A 200 16.11 16.03 -9.91
CA ALA A 200 15.03 15.17 -9.50
C ALA A 200 14.20 15.76 -8.36
N PHE A 201 12.90 15.53 -8.42
CA PHE A 201 12.03 15.61 -7.26
C PHE A 201 12.00 14.24 -6.58
N VAL A 202 12.37 14.19 -5.31
CA VAL A 202 12.56 12.95 -4.57
C VAL A 202 11.83 13.01 -3.24
N LEU A 203 11.12 11.91 -2.92
CA LEU A 203 10.58 11.65 -1.60
C LEU A 203 11.18 10.36 -1.07
N ILE A 204 11.64 10.41 0.18
CA ILE A 204 12.02 9.25 0.97
C ILE A 204 11.02 9.15 2.12
N GLY A 205 10.40 7.98 2.27
CA GLY A 205 9.36 7.75 3.24
C GLY A 205 9.52 6.44 4.01
N PHE A 206 9.04 6.48 5.24
CA PHE A 206 8.96 5.34 6.15
C PHE A 206 7.52 5.19 6.61
N GLY A 207 7.08 3.95 6.74
CA GLY A 207 5.78 3.61 7.31
C GLY A 207 5.89 2.49 8.32
N TYR A 208 4.94 2.44 9.25
CA TYR A 208 4.83 1.38 10.25
C TYR A 208 3.37 1.02 10.50
N GLY A 209 3.06 -0.27 10.43
CA GLY A 209 1.74 -0.80 10.79
C GLY A 209 1.60 -0.94 12.30
N LEU A 210 0.72 -0.15 12.91
CA LEU A 210 0.35 -0.29 14.32
C LEU A 210 -0.61 -1.46 14.52
N THR A 211 -1.56 -1.60 13.60
CA THR A 211 -2.49 -2.74 13.50
C THR A 211 -2.67 -3.07 12.02
N ASP A 212 -3.38 -4.14 11.67
CA ASP A 212 -3.68 -4.48 10.27
C ASP A 212 -4.54 -3.42 9.56
N ARG A 213 -5.16 -2.51 10.33
CA ARG A 213 -6.01 -1.42 9.80
C ARG A 213 -5.40 -0.04 9.96
N LEU A 214 -4.43 0.14 10.86
CA LEU A 214 -3.88 1.45 11.20
C LEU A 214 -2.38 1.47 10.95
N SER A 215 -1.93 2.38 10.11
CA SER A 215 -0.51 2.62 9.87
C SER A 215 -0.15 4.10 9.92
N LEU A 216 1.10 4.36 10.28
CA LEU A 216 1.70 5.68 10.32
C LEU A 216 2.71 5.81 9.19
N THR A 217 2.86 7.03 8.66
CA THR A 217 3.88 7.37 7.67
C THR A 217 4.64 8.61 8.07
N LEU A 218 5.91 8.67 7.69
CA LEU A 218 6.75 9.86 7.80
C LEU A 218 7.56 9.99 6.51
N ASP A 219 7.36 11.07 5.80
CA ASP A 219 7.91 11.31 4.49
C ASP A 219 8.72 12.61 4.44
N ARG A 220 9.75 12.61 3.61
CA ARG A 220 10.57 13.77 3.32
C ARG A 220 10.65 13.99 1.82
N ALA A 221 10.02 15.05 1.33
CA ALA A 221 10.15 15.50 -0.05
C ALA A 221 11.21 16.61 -0.15
N ASN A 222 12.00 16.62 -1.22
CA ASN A 222 12.94 17.72 -1.47
C ASN A 222 12.23 18.98 -2.00
N ILE A 223 11.07 18.84 -2.64
CA ILE A 223 10.22 19.99 -3.01
C ILE A 223 9.78 20.67 -1.71
N PHE A 224 10.00 21.99 -1.64
CA PHE A 224 9.73 22.82 -0.46
C PHE A 224 10.38 22.32 0.82
N GLN A 225 11.30 21.36 0.71
CA GLN A 225 11.89 20.70 1.88
C GLN A 225 10.81 20.22 2.86
N GLU A 226 9.74 19.59 2.36
CA GLU A 226 8.56 19.24 3.13
C GLU A 226 8.77 17.95 3.92
N LEU A 227 8.46 17.99 5.22
CA LEU A 227 8.24 16.82 6.08
C LEU A 227 6.74 16.61 6.18
N ASP A 228 6.27 15.38 5.93
CA ASP A 228 4.87 15.01 6.00
C ASP A 228 4.69 13.81 6.93
N ALA A 229 3.83 13.94 7.93
CA ALA A 229 3.46 12.87 8.85
C ALA A 229 1.99 12.51 8.63
N GLY A 230 1.73 11.24 8.32
CA GLY A 230 0.41 10.77 7.94
C GLY A 230 -0.06 9.56 8.75
N VAL A 231 -1.37 9.43 8.80
CA VAL A 231 -2.10 8.28 9.34
C VAL A 231 -2.94 7.69 8.22
N HIS A 232 -2.87 6.38 8.01
CA HIS A 232 -3.72 5.63 7.10
C HIS A 232 -4.55 4.63 7.92
N PHE A 233 -5.88 4.65 7.71
CA PHE A 233 -6.81 3.78 8.41
C PHE A 233 -7.77 3.10 7.45
N VAL A 234 -7.77 1.76 7.43
CA VAL A 234 -8.71 0.93 6.68
C VAL A 234 -10.02 0.86 7.46
N VAL A 235 -11.04 1.55 6.98
CA VAL A 235 -12.35 1.64 7.62
C VAL A 235 -13.15 0.38 7.39
N ALA A 236 -13.18 -0.09 6.13
CA ALA A 236 -13.93 -1.26 5.71
C ALA A 236 -13.26 -1.94 4.51
N GLU A 237 -13.40 -3.24 4.42
CA GLU A 237 -12.98 -4.05 3.28
C GLU A 237 -14.20 -4.53 2.50
N GLU A 238 -14.05 -4.65 1.19
CA GLU A 238 -15.08 -5.15 0.28
C GLU A 238 -15.46 -6.58 0.65
N ASP A 239 -16.77 -6.83 0.83
CA ASP A 239 -17.34 -8.14 1.08
C ASP A 239 -18.72 -8.28 0.38
N GLU A 240 -19.45 -9.36 0.66
CA GLU A 240 -20.79 -9.58 0.08
C GLU A 240 -21.81 -8.49 0.45
N SER A 241 -21.64 -7.84 1.60
CA SER A 241 -22.55 -6.81 2.11
C SER A 241 -22.13 -5.40 1.70
N LEU A 242 -20.83 -5.17 1.53
CA LEU A 242 -20.25 -3.88 1.18
C LEU A 242 -19.45 -4.00 -0.15
N PRO A 243 -20.00 -3.46 -1.24
CA PRO A 243 -19.43 -3.66 -2.58
C PRO A 243 -18.19 -2.79 -2.87
N PHE A 244 -17.49 -2.29 -1.86
CA PHE A 244 -16.25 -1.53 -1.99
C PHE A 244 -15.45 -1.55 -0.68
N SER A 245 -14.15 -1.37 -0.77
CA SER A 245 -13.28 -1.09 0.37
C SER A 245 -13.16 0.41 0.59
N LEU A 246 -13.01 0.84 1.84
CA LEU A 246 -12.83 2.23 2.24
C LEU A 246 -11.63 2.38 3.16
N ALA A 247 -10.73 3.30 2.83
CA ALA A 247 -9.69 3.75 3.75
C ALA A 247 -9.63 5.28 3.77
N VAL A 248 -9.11 5.83 4.85
CA VAL A 248 -8.84 7.26 5.00
C VAL A 248 -7.36 7.48 5.24
N HIS A 249 -6.83 8.53 4.63
CA HIS A 249 -5.49 9.02 4.82
C HIS A 249 -5.56 10.48 5.25
N ALA A 250 -4.90 10.84 6.35
CA ALA A 250 -4.85 12.20 6.86
C ALA A 250 -3.45 12.51 7.37
N GLY A 251 -3.01 13.75 7.20
CA GLY A 251 -1.66 14.11 7.62
C GLY A 251 -1.41 15.61 7.77
N ILE A 252 -0.23 15.88 8.29
CA ILE A 252 0.30 17.23 8.47
C ILE A 252 1.68 17.29 7.82
N GLY A 253 1.81 18.20 6.84
CA GLY A 253 3.07 18.56 6.21
C GLY A 253 3.64 19.86 6.78
N LEU A 254 4.95 19.95 6.85
CA LEU A 254 5.69 21.17 7.18
C LEU A 254 6.72 21.43 6.07
N ALA A 255 6.46 22.46 5.25
CA ALA A 255 7.42 22.97 4.29
C ALA A 255 8.51 23.77 5.01
N THR A 256 9.75 23.25 5.04
CA THR A 256 10.86 23.86 5.79
C THR A 256 11.78 24.70 4.91
N GLU A 257 11.46 24.92 3.65
CA GLU A 257 12.20 25.81 2.77
C GLU A 257 12.18 27.22 3.31
N LYS A 258 13.36 27.88 3.29
CA LYS A 258 13.47 29.26 3.75
C LYS A 258 13.08 30.20 2.63
N LEU A 259 12.00 30.92 2.81
CA LEU A 259 11.56 31.98 1.90
C LEU A 259 12.02 33.35 2.40
N PRO A 260 12.19 34.35 1.52
CA PRO A 260 12.65 35.70 1.92
C PRO A 260 11.72 36.39 2.89
N ASP A 261 10.42 36.17 2.80
CA ASP A 261 9.33 36.81 3.52
C ASP A 261 8.79 36.02 4.70
N ARG A 262 9.28 34.76 4.92
CA ARG A 262 8.73 33.88 5.95
C ARG A 262 9.77 32.90 6.52
N GLY A 263 9.69 32.70 7.85
CA GLY A 263 10.55 31.74 8.56
C GLY A 263 10.14 30.28 8.27
N ARG A 264 11.07 29.35 8.55
CA ARG A 264 10.84 27.90 8.33
C ARG A 264 9.63 27.34 9.08
N PHE A 265 9.32 27.88 10.26
CA PHE A 265 8.23 27.40 11.12
C PHE A 265 7.03 28.36 11.12
N ASP A 266 6.88 29.17 10.06
CA ASP A 266 5.69 29.99 9.88
C ASP A 266 4.46 29.10 9.73
N GLY A 267 3.32 29.50 10.30
CA GLY A 267 2.07 28.77 10.20
C GLY A 267 1.54 28.61 8.77
N LYS A 268 1.98 29.43 7.83
CA LYS A 268 1.69 29.32 6.38
C LYS A 268 2.41 28.12 5.74
N ASN A 269 3.46 27.59 6.37
CA ASN A 269 4.20 26.41 5.89
C ASN A 269 3.57 25.10 6.39
N ILE A 270 2.62 25.18 7.33
CA ILE A 270 1.89 24.01 7.80
C ILE A 270 0.80 23.67 6.79
N LYS A 271 0.84 22.46 6.28
CA LYS A 271 -0.12 21.87 5.34
C LYS A 271 -0.88 20.77 6.05
N MET A 272 -2.16 20.65 5.77
CA MET A 272 -2.98 19.55 6.29
C MET A 272 -3.71 18.91 5.12
N HIS A 273 -3.80 17.59 5.10
CA HIS A 273 -4.51 16.89 4.04
C HIS A 273 -5.41 15.80 4.59
N PHE A 274 -6.45 15.51 3.84
CA PHE A 274 -7.40 14.44 4.07
C PHE A 274 -7.83 13.82 2.74
N GLU A 275 -7.77 12.50 2.63
CA GLU A 275 -8.11 11.73 1.45
C GLU A 275 -8.92 10.51 1.87
N ALA A 276 -10.00 10.22 1.17
CA ALA A 276 -10.83 9.04 1.41
C ALA A 276 -10.82 8.15 0.17
N SER A 277 -10.22 6.97 0.27
CA SER A 277 -10.07 6.03 -0.85
C SER A 277 -11.20 5.03 -0.88
N PHE A 278 -12.05 5.11 -1.90
CA PHE A 278 -13.09 4.13 -2.21
C PHE A 278 -12.57 3.21 -3.32
N VAL A 279 -12.44 1.93 -3.03
CA VAL A 279 -11.86 0.95 -3.95
C VAL A 279 -12.87 -0.14 -4.26
N ARG A 280 -13.04 -0.44 -5.55
CA ARG A 280 -13.85 -1.56 -6.05
C ARG A 280 -12.98 -2.50 -6.87
N GLN A 281 -12.97 -3.78 -6.52
CA GLN A 281 -12.41 -4.82 -7.36
C GLN A 281 -13.49 -5.39 -8.28
N VAL A 282 -13.50 -4.96 -9.54
CA VAL A 282 -14.53 -5.34 -10.52
C VAL A 282 -14.31 -6.78 -11.02
N SER A 283 -13.04 -7.21 -11.08
CA SER A 283 -12.64 -8.58 -11.44
C SER A 283 -11.29 -8.90 -10.82
N GLU A 284 -10.82 -10.13 -10.91
CA GLU A 284 -9.48 -10.52 -10.47
C GLU A 284 -8.35 -9.67 -11.10
N ARG A 285 -8.61 -9.07 -12.26
CA ARG A 285 -7.62 -8.29 -13.01
C ARG A 285 -7.85 -6.79 -12.98
N LEU A 286 -9.06 -6.32 -12.65
CA LEU A 286 -9.45 -4.91 -12.78
C LEU A 286 -9.95 -4.34 -11.47
N SER A 287 -9.29 -3.30 -11.01
CA SER A 287 -9.66 -2.54 -9.82
C SER A 287 -9.70 -1.05 -10.12
N PHE A 288 -10.67 -0.36 -9.53
CA PHE A 288 -10.84 1.08 -9.60
C PHE A 288 -10.77 1.71 -8.22
N LEU A 289 -10.36 2.97 -8.18
CA LEU A 289 -10.43 3.78 -6.97
C LEU A 289 -10.96 5.18 -7.29
N ILE A 290 -11.66 5.77 -6.31
CA ILE A 290 -12.10 7.15 -6.30
C ILE A 290 -11.64 7.74 -4.97
N VAL A 291 -11.01 8.93 -5.02
CA VAL A 291 -10.41 9.58 -3.86
C VAL A 291 -10.84 11.04 -3.80
N PRO A 292 -11.97 11.38 -3.14
CA PRO A 292 -12.19 12.75 -2.70
C PRO A 292 -11.10 13.16 -1.71
N ALA A 293 -10.49 14.32 -1.96
CA ALA A 293 -9.31 14.77 -1.25
C ALA A 293 -9.30 16.29 -1.03
N TYR A 294 -8.82 16.71 0.12
CA TYR A 294 -8.61 18.12 0.45
C TYR A 294 -7.22 18.31 1.04
N ALA A 295 -6.54 19.34 0.60
CA ALA A 295 -5.31 19.82 1.24
C ALA A 295 -5.37 21.32 1.48
N ALA A 296 -4.90 21.76 2.64
CA ALA A 296 -4.79 23.16 3.02
C ALA A 296 -3.39 23.71 2.66
N ASN A 297 -3.30 25.02 2.41
CA ASN A 297 -2.06 25.76 2.12
C ASN A 297 -1.28 25.17 0.94
N THR A 298 -1.96 24.77 -0.10
CA THR A 298 -1.38 24.11 -1.28
C THR A 298 -0.63 25.08 -2.19
N ASN A 299 -0.99 26.39 -2.19
CA ASN A 299 -0.25 27.41 -2.90
C ASN A 299 0.93 27.89 -2.04
N HIS A 300 2.09 27.25 -2.20
CA HIS A 300 3.26 27.50 -1.36
C HIS A 300 3.79 28.93 -1.47
N TRP A 301 3.66 29.56 -2.62
CA TRP A 301 4.24 30.88 -2.92
C TRP A 301 3.30 32.04 -2.56
N ALA A 302 2.02 31.76 -2.36
CA ALA A 302 1.05 32.82 -2.05
C ALA A 302 1.07 33.19 -0.57
N ASP A 303 0.71 34.43 -0.30
CA ASP A 303 0.43 34.88 1.07
C ASP A 303 -0.90 34.35 1.61
N ASP A 304 -1.86 34.04 0.72
CA ASP A 304 -3.14 33.47 1.07
C ASP A 304 -3.00 31.97 1.38
N ARG A 305 -3.80 31.52 2.35
CA ARG A 305 -3.87 30.12 2.75
C ARG A 305 -4.86 29.38 1.86
N ASP A 306 -4.53 29.27 0.60
CA ASP A 306 -5.37 28.55 -0.35
C ASP A 306 -5.31 27.04 -0.10
N GLY A 307 -6.49 26.44 -0.05
CA GLY A 307 -6.64 24.99 -0.07
C GLY A 307 -7.04 24.50 -1.45
N THR A 308 -6.91 23.21 -1.67
CA THR A 308 -7.34 22.53 -2.90
C THR A 308 -8.28 21.37 -2.55
N PHE A 309 -9.42 21.32 -3.24
CA PHE A 309 -10.31 20.17 -3.25
C PHE A 309 -10.27 19.49 -4.61
N SER A 310 -9.97 18.19 -4.61
CA SER A 310 -9.85 17.36 -5.81
C SER A 310 -10.60 16.05 -5.62
N ILE A 311 -11.00 15.41 -6.72
CA ILE A 311 -11.50 14.03 -6.71
C ILE A 311 -10.59 13.21 -7.63
N GLY A 312 -9.64 12.49 -7.04
CA GLY A 312 -8.82 11.57 -7.79
C GLY A 312 -9.63 10.35 -8.25
N VAL A 313 -9.38 9.90 -9.47
CA VAL A 313 -9.89 8.63 -10.00
C VAL A 313 -8.73 7.85 -10.58
N GLY A 314 -8.73 6.53 -10.41
CA GLY A 314 -7.67 5.73 -10.95
C GLY A 314 -8.02 4.25 -11.03
N GLY A 315 -7.10 3.47 -11.57
CA GLY A 315 -7.31 2.04 -11.70
C GLY A 315 -6.04 1.26 -11.98
N ARG A 316 -6.16 -0.03 -11.77
CA ARG A 316 -5.15 -1.04 -12.07
C ARG A 316 -5.73 -2.14 -12.93
N TYR A 317 -5.02 -2.50 -14.00
CA TYR A 317 -5.35 -3.65 -14.84
C TYR A 317 -4.17 -4.63 -14.85
N MET A 318 -4.35 -5.83 -14.29
CA MET A 318 -3.33 -6.88 -14.28
C MET A 318 -3.13 -7.48 -15.66
N ILE A 319 -1.95 -7.31 -16.24
CA ILE A 319 -1.52 -7.93 -17.49
C ILE A 319 -1.03 -9.36 -17.20
N PHE A 320 -0.17 -9.49 -16.19
CA PHE A 320 0.36 -10.74 -15.68
C PHE A 320 0.11 -10.83 -14.17
N GLU A 321 0.37 -11.97 -13.54
CA GLU A 321 0.13 -12.17 -12.10
C GLU A 321 0.92 -11.20 -11.18
N ASP A 322 2.03 -10.68 -11.68
CA ASP A 322 2.96 -9.82 -10.97
C ASP A 322 3.19 -8.47 -11.67
N MET A 323 2.45 -8.17 -12.76
CA MET A 323 2.60 -6.95 -13.55
C MET A 323 1.26 -6.35 -13.95
N SER A 324 1.12 -5.04 -13.79
CA SER A 324 -0.13 -4.31 -14.07
C SER A 324 0.13 -3.01 -14.81
N LEU A 325 -0.88 -2.56 -15.58
CA LEU A 325 -1.04 -1.17 -15.97
C LEU A 325 -1.69 -0.41 -14.82
N ILE A 326 -1.25 0.81 -14.60
CA ILE A 326 -1.80 1.74 -13.61
C ILE A 326 -2.05 3.10 -14.26
N ALA A 327 -3.16 3.74 -13.88
CA ALA A 327 -3.51 5.06 -14.35
C ALA A 327 -4.24 5.84 -13.27
N GLU A 328 -4.01 7.15 -13.21
CA GLU A 328 -4.75 8.06 -12.34
C GLU A 328 -4.99 9.41 -13.02
N TRP A 329 -6.10 10.04 -12.65
CA TRP A 329 -6.47 11.40 -13.04
C TRP A 329 -7.02 12.15 -11.83
N VAL A 330 -6.51 13.35 -11.59
CA VAL A 330 -6.78 14.14 -10.38
C VAL A 330 -7.32 15.50 -10.80
N PRO A 331 -8.62 15.62 -11.11
CA PRO A 331 -9.25 16.89 -11.39
C PRO A 331 -9.35 17.76 -10.14
N VAL A 332 -8.94 19.01 -10.27
CA VAL A 332 -9.10 20.05 -9.26
C VAL A 332 -10.48 20.67 -9.43
N LEU A 333 -11.32 20.54 -8.40
CA LEU A 333 -12.71 21.00 -8.42
C LEU A 333 -12.89 22.37 -7.77
N ALA A 334 -12.07 22.69 -6.76
CA ALA A 334 -12.15 23.99 -6.07
C ALA A 334 -10.81 24.35 -5.43
N GLY A 335 -10.62 25.65 -5.23
CA GLY A 335 -9.43 26.21 -4.59
C GLY A 335 -8.27 26.40 -5.55
N TYR A 336 -7.05 26.36 -5.02
CA TYR A 336 -5.84 26.54 -5.82
C TYR A 336 -5.66 25.37 -6.80
N LYS A 337 -5.38 25.77 -8.03
CA LYS A 337 -5.06 24.87 -9.15
C LYS A 337 -3.79 25.37 -9.83
N ASP A 338 -2.85 24.47 -10.06
CA ASP A 338 -1.68 24.74 -10.88
C ASP A 338 -2.08 24.87 -12.37
N ARG A 339 -1.30 24.46 -13.32
CA ARG A 339 -1.59 24.66 -14.76
C ARG A 339 -2.67 23.74 -15.31
N GLY A 340 -2.72 22.50 -14.84
CA GLY A 340 -3.65 21.49 -15.34
C GLY A 340 -4.11 20.50 -14.27
N ASN A 341 -5.11 19.68 -14.60
CA ASN A 341 -5.45 18.54 -13.76
C ASN A 341 -4.29 17.54 -13.73
N GLY A 342 -4.05 16.93 -12.56
CA GLY A 342 -3.04 15.90 -12.43
C GLY A 342 -3.41 14.63 -13.20
N TRP A 343 -2.43 13.96 -13.78
CA TRP A 343 -2.60 12.62 -14.36
C TRP A 343 -1.28 11.84 -14.33
N ALA A 344 -1.39 10.51 -14.29
CA ALA A 344 -0.27 9.61 -14.46
C ALA A 344 -0.73 8.32 -15.15
N PHE A 345 0.19 7.68 -15.88
CA PHE A 345 0.00 6.38 -16.53
C PHE A 345 1.31 5.59 -16.50
N GLY A 346 1.26 4.30 -16.18
CA GLY A 346 2.47 3.50 -16.08
C GLY A 346 2.27 2.02 -15.86
N LEU A 347 3.36 1.39 -15.48
CA LEU A 347 3.49 -0.02 -15.17
C LEU A 347 3.82 -0.21 -13.70
N GLU A 348 3.25 -1.23 -13.11
CA GLU A 348 3.55 -1.70 -11.75
C GLU A 348 4.00 -3.15 -11.81
N LYS A 349 5.09 -3.49 -11.11
CA LYS A 349 5.64 -4.85 -11.00
C LYS A 349 5.85 -5.20 -9.54
N LYS A 350 5.32 -6.35 -9.11
CA LYS A 350 5.53 -6.90 -7.76
C LYS A 350 6.60 -7.99 -7.81
N ILE A 351 7.64 -7.88 -6.98
CA ILE A 351 8.71 -8.87 -6.85
C ILE A 351 8.97 -9.12 -5.36
N GLY A 352 8.47 -10.23 -4.81
CA GLY A 352 8.55 -10.51 -3.38
C GLY A 352 7.93 -9.38 -2.54
N GLY A 353 8.67 -8.83 -1.59
CA GLY A 353 8.26 -7.69 -0.77
C GLY A 353 8.43 -6.31 -1.41
N HIS A 354 8.82 -6.25 -2.71
CA HIS A 354 8.98 -5.01 -3.43
C HIS A 354 7.81 -4.77 -4.39
N VAL A 355 7.46 -3.49 -4.55
CA VAL A 355 6.60 -3.00 -5.64
C VAL A 355 7.37 -1.91 -6.37
N PHE A 356 7.57 -2.10 -7.67
CA PHE A 356 8.21 -1.16 -8.57
C PHE A 356 7.16 -0.55 -9.48
N GLN A 357 7.16 0.75 -9.62
CA GLN A 357 6.32 1.47 -10.57
C GLN A 357 7.19 2.35 -11.44
N ILE A 358 6.95 2.36 -12.74
CA ILE A 358 7.50 3.31 -13.69
C ILE A 358 6.35 3.94 -14.46
N PHE A 359 6.35 5.25 -14.60
CA PHE A 359 5.21 5.96 -15.17
C PHE A 359 5.60 7.28 -15.81
N VAL A 360 4.69 7.80 -16.62
CA VAL A 360 4.68 9.17 -17.12
C VAL A 360 3.59 9.96 -16.41
N LEU A 361 3.83 11.24 -16.15
CA LEU A 361 2.91 12.11 -15.43
C LEU A 361 3.18 13.59 -15.74
N ASN A 362 2.23 14.45 -15.37
CA ASN A 362 2.38 15.88 -15.57
C ASN A 362 2.65 16.68 -14.28
N SER A 363 2.65 16.03 -13.12
CA SER A 363 2.92 16.68 -11.83
C SER A 363 4.30 16.32 -11.29
N GLY A 364 5.04 17.29 -10.76
CA GLY A 364 6.24 17.04 -9.95
C GLY A 364 5.92 16.72 -8.50
N GLY A 365 4.69 16.91 -8.04
CA GLY A 365 4.26 16.76 -6.66
C GLY A 365 4.42 15.35 -6.10
N LEU A 366 4.81 15.28 -4.82
CA LEU A 366 5.16 14.04 -4.12
C LEU A 366 4.33 13.83 -2.85
N THR A 367 3.91 14.90 -2.18
CA THR A 367 3.00 14.88 -1.02
C THR A 367 1.59 15.31 -1.45
N PRO A 368 0.54 15.00 -0.67
CA PRO A 368 -0.83 15.39 -1.02
C PRO A 368 -0.97 16.89 -1.29
N ALA A 369 -0.34 17.73 -0.49
CA ALA A 369 -0.39 19.18 -0.70
C ALA A 369 0.33 19.66 -1.98
N GLN A 370 1.20 18.82 -2.56
CA GLN A 370 1.94 19.12 -3.78
C GLN A 370 1.27 18.57 -5.04
N TYR A 371 0.63 17.37 -5.01
CA TYR A 371 0.04 16.79 -6.22
C TYR A 371 -1.47 17.07 -6.38
N LEU A 372 -2.21 17.31 -5.29
CA LEU A 372 -3.66 17.61 -5.37
C LEU A 372 -3.98 18.89 -6.15
N PRO A 373 -3.15 19.95 -6.15
CA PRO A 373 -3.34 21.11 -7.01
C PRO A 373 -3.25 20.83 -8.51
N GLY A 374 -2.85 19.61 -8.89
CA GLY A 374 -2.74 19.20 -10.28
C GLY A 374 -1.31 19.16 -10.80
N GLY A 375 -1.12 19.44 -12.09
CA GLY A 375 0.16 19.33 -12.77
C GLY A 375 0.66 20.64 -13.35
N ASP A 376 1.98 20.82 -13.27
CA ASP A 376 2.71 21.96 -13.82
C ASP A 376 3.02 21.83 -15.32
N LEU A 377 2.93 20.61 -15.88
CA LEU A 377 3.12 20.34 -17.31
C LEU A 377 1.77 20.14 -18.02
N LEU A 378 1.70 20.54 -19.30
CA LEU A 378 0.47 20.46 -20.09
C LEU A 378 0.62 19.48 -21.25
N LEU A 379 -0.12 18.39 -21.20
CA LEU A 379 -0.11 17.35 -22.24
C LEU A 379 -0.43 17.90 -23.64
N LYS A 380 -1.27 18.93 -23.75
CA LYS A 380 -1.57 19.59 -25.03
C LYS A 380 -0.34 20.18 -25.73
N ASN A 381 0.74 20.42 -24.98
CA ASN A 381 2.03 20.88 -25.51
C ASN A 381 3.01 19.71 -25.74
N GLY A 382 2.58 18.46 -25.49
CA GLY A 382 3.46 17.30 -25.48
C GLY A 382 4.30 17.19 -24.21
N ASP A 383 3.98 17.98 -23.15
CA ASP A 383 4.76 18.05 -21.94
C ASP A 383 4.31 17.01 -20.91
N PHE A 384 5.21 16.13 -20.55
CA PHE A 384 5.10 15.20 -19.44
C PHE A 384 6.49 14.81 -18.96
N ARG A 385 6.59 14.25 -17.79
CA ARG A 385 7.85 13.75 -17.20
C ARG A 385 7.78 12.26 -16.91
N ILE A 386 8.95 11.67 -16.72
CA ILE A 386 9.10 10.29 -16.28
C ILE A 386 9.28 10.28 -14.75
N GLY A 387 8.76 9.25 -14.12
CA GLY A 387 8.95 9.01 -12.69
C GLY A 387 8.89 7.54 -12.35
N PHE A 388 9.30 7.22 -11.12
CA PHE A 388 9.17 5.89 -10.58
C PHE A 388 8.90 5.93 -9.07
N ASN A 389 8.25 4.88 -8.56
CA ASN A 389 8.16 4.59 -7.14
C ASN A 389 8.74 3.21 -6.86
N ILE A 390 9.36 3.08 -5.69
CA ILE A 390 9.82 1.81 -5.15
C ILE A 390 9.31 1.69 -3.73
N TYR A 391 8.58 0.62 -3.45
CA TYR A 391 8.12 0.26 -2.12
C TYR A 391 8.80 -1.03 -1.68
N ARG A 392 9.24 -1.08 -0.44
CA ARG A 392 9.74 -2.30 0.18
C ARG A 392 9.09 -2.50 1.55
N ARG A 393 8.49 -3.66 1.75
CA ARG A 393 7.95 -4.12 3.04
C ARG A 393 8.95 -5.06 3.71
N PHE A 394 9.11 -4.90 5.04
CA PHE A 394 10.04 -5.69 5.84
C PHE A 394 9.27 -6.49 6.89
#